data_b300ae2432419d99396b14594bc4fd60
#
_entry.id   b300ae2432419d99396b14594bc4fd60
#
_cell.length_a   1.000
_cell.length_b   1.000
_cell.length_c   1.000
_cell.angle_alpha   90.00
_cell.angle_beta   90.00
_cell.angle_gamma   90.00
#
_symmetry.space_group_name_H-M   'P 1'
#
loop_
_entity.id
_entity.type
_entity.pdbx_description
1 polymer ?
#
loop_
_entity_poly.entity_id
_entity_poly.type
_entity_poly.pdbx_seq_one_letter_code
_entity_poly.pdbx_strand_id
1 'polypeptide(L)'
;MKKYKAIAVPVTFTGDKPKFLTVRDRRFKDWIFVTGGCRRREIVNPIRCALRELEEETRGVISLKKGQYSDFKFIVKESPGVDLEYNVFIFFVDYTPQQQTELVRKFNDEKQKTNLKKIQKQPYKRTYDENDFMNFETLTEFNTKKQWDRIVKNVLNNPEFYACITSLNRKTFSIK
;
A
#
# COMPACT_ATOMS: atom_id res chain seq x y z
N MET A 1 4.17 -25.74 -0.41
CA MET A 1 3.53 -24.84 -1.41
C MET A 1 3.88 -23.39 -1.09
N LYS A 2 4.21 -22.60 -2.08
CA LYS A 2 4.54 -21.20 -1.91
C LYS A 2 3.45 -20.33 -2.57
N LYS A 3 2.94 -19.36 -1.82
CA LYS A 3 2.03 -18.33 -2.31
C LYS A 3 2.77 -16.99 -2.35
N TYR A 4 2.41 -16.14 -3.29
CA TYR A 4 3.11 -14.88 -3.53
C TYR A 4 2.18 -13.70 -3.27
N LYS A 5 2.69 -12.73 -2.52
CA LYS A 5 2.00 -11.48 -2.23
C LYS A 5 2.92 -10.30 -2.49
N ALA A 6 2.34 -9.14 -2.72
CA ALA A 6 3.07 -7.89 -2.87
C ALA A 6 2.56 -6.85 -1.88
N ILE A 7 3.48 -6.03 -1.41
CA ILE A 7 3.19 -4.86 -0.57
C ILE A 7 3.69 -3.63 -1.31
N ALA A 8 2.84 -2.65 -1.49
CA ALA A 8 3.18 -1.38 -2.11
C ALA A 8 3.21 -0.29 -1.04
N VAL A 9 4.35 0.38 -0.92
CA VAL A 9 4.57 1.43 0.09
C VAL A 9 5.01 2.72 -0.62
N PRO A 10 4.08 3.56 -1.06
CA PRO A 10 4.42 4.91 -1.49
C PRO A 10 4.94 5.72 -0.31
N VAL A 11 6.07 6.37 -0.52
CA VAL A 11 6.73 7.22 0.48
C VAL A 11 6.90 8.61 -0.10
N THR A 12 6.50 9.62 0.65
CA THR A 12 6.73 11.02 0.35
C THR A 12 7.41 11.68 1.54
N PHE A 13 8.15 12.75 1.31
CA PHE A 13 8.84 13.45 2.39
C PHE A 13 8.23 14.82 2.60
N THR A 14 7.88 15.12 3.86
CA THR A 14 7.53 16.47 4.29
C THR A 14 8.74 17.02 5.07
N GLY A 15 9.53 17.89 4.42
CA GLY A 15 10.85 18.21 4.92
C GLY A 15 11.74 16.97 4.91
N ASP A 16 12.33 16.61 6.04
CA ASP A 16 13.15 15.40 6.18
C ASP A 16 12.39 14.19 6.72
N LYS A 17 11.10 14.37 7.00
CA LYS A 17 10.26 13.30 7.57
C LYS A 17 9.57 12.49 6.49
N PRO A 18 9.82 11.17 6.42
CA PRO A 18 9.07 10.32 5.51
C PRO A 18 7.63 10.11 6.02
N LYS A 19 6.70 10.20 5.08
CA LYS A 19 5.30 9.84 5.30
C LYS A 19 4.95 8.68 4.37
N PHE A 20 4.20 7.75 4.89
CA PHE A 20 3.86 6.50 4.22
C PHE A 20 2.37 6.47 3.93
N LEU A 21 2.03 5.98 2.75
CA LEU A 21 0.65 5.66 2.44
C LEU A 21 0.22 4.45 3.27
N THR A 22 -0.83 4.62 4.07
CA THR A 22 -1.45 3.57 4.86
C THR A 22 -2.93 3.51 4.53
N VAL A 23 -3.50 2.32 4.68
CA VAL A 23 -4.92 2.08 4.44
C VAL A 23 -5.51 1.30 5.61
N ARG A 24 -6.83 1.43 5.82
CA ARG A 24 -7.54 0.66 6.82
C ARG A 24 -8.50 -0.31 6.15
N ASP A 25 -8.36 -1.58 6.49
CA ASP A 25 -9.26 -2.63 6.01
C ASP A 25 -10.69 -2.37 6.50
N ARG A 26 -11.66 -2.40 5.57
CA ARG A 26 -13.06 -2.11 5.85
C ARG A 26 -13.70 -3.16 6.78
N ARG A 27 -13.29 -4.41 6.65
CA ARG A 27 -13.89 -5.53 7.37
C ARG A 27 -13.33 -5.65 8.79
N PHE A 28 -12.00 -5.67 8.93
CA PHE A 28 -11.33 -5.92 10.20
C PHE A 28 -10.92 -4.64 10.93
N LYS A 29 -10.97 -3.48 10.25
CA LYS A 29 -10.60 -2.17 10.82
C LYS A 29 -9.14 -2.08 11.28
N ASP A 30 -8.27 -2.89 10.69
CA ASP A 30 -6.83 -2.84 10.92
C ASP A 30 -6.15 -1.95 9.89
N TRP A 31 -5.16 -1.18 10.35
CA TRP A 31 -4.31 -0.38 9.48
C TRP A 31 -3.16 -1.21 8.95
N ILE A 32 -2.83 -1.02 7.69
CA ILE A 32 -1.82 -1.80 6.97
C ILE A 32 -1.24 -0.96 5.82
N PHE A 33 -0.09 -1.38 5.29
CA PHE A 33 0.36 -0.99 3.96
C PHE A 33 -0.47 -1.73 2.91
N VAL A 34 -0.60 -1.15 1.71
CA VAL A 34 -1.30 -1.80 0.60
C VAL A 34 -0.70 -3.19 0.37
N THR A 35 -1.49 -4.23 0.49
CA THR A 35 -1.05 -5.63 0.45
C THR A 35 -2.06 -6.48 -0.29
N GLY A 36 -1.59 -7.28 -1.24
CA GLY A 36 -2.49 -8.19 -1.95
C GLY A 36 -1.82 -9.40 -2.56
N GLY A 37 -2.63 -10.36 -2.96
CA GLY A 37 -2.18 -11.61 -3.58
C GLY A 37 -1.83 -11.42 -5.05
N CYS A 38 -0.70 -12.00 -5.46
CA CYS A 38 -0.27 -11.95 -6.85
C CYS A 38 -1.04 -12.98 -7.68
N ARG A 39 -1.54 -12.54 -8.83
CA ARG A 39 -2.12 -13.42 -9.84
C ARG A 39 -1.01 -14.27 -10.48
N ARG A 40 -1.37 -15.42 -11.03
CA ARG A 40 -0.39 -16.34 -11.62
C ARG A 40 0.60 -15.64 -12.56
N ARG A 41 0.10 -14.77 -13.44
CA ARG A 41 0.93 -14.05 -14.41
C ARG A 41 1.80 -12.93 -13.80
N GLU A 42 1.52 -12.56 -12.55
CA GLU A 42 2.26 -11.52 -11.82
C GLU A 42 3.43 -12.07 -11.01
N ILE A 43 3.47 -13.40 -10.80
CA ILE A 43 4.52 -14.04 -9.99
C ILE A 43 5.91 -13.83 -10.60
N VAL A 44 6.02 -13.83 -11.92
CA VAL A 44 7.29 -13.57 -12.62
C VAL A 44 7.69 -12.10 -12.62
N ASN A 45 6.78 -11.20 -12.30
CA ASN A 45 7.04 -9.78 -12.22
C ASN A 45 6.17 -9.15 -11.10
N PRO A 46 6.57 -9.35 -9.83
CA PRO A 46 5.74 -8.98 -8.68
C PRO A 46 5.41 -7.49 -8.56
N ILE A 47 6.19 -6.62 -9.19
CA ILE A 47 5.87 -5.18 -9.20
C ILE A 47 4.51 -4.90 -9.85
N ARG A 48 4.12 -5.69 -10.84
CA ARG A 48 2.78 -5.57 -11.45
C ARG A 48 1.68 -5.86 -10.45
N CYS A 49 1.90 -6.84 -9.58
CA CYS A 49 1.00 -7.12 -8.47
C CYS A 49 0.88 -5.91 -7.54
N ALA A 50 2.01 -5.37 -7.11
CA ALA A 50 2.05 -4.21 -6.22
C ALA A 50 1.33 -3.00 -6.82
N LEU A 51 1.56 -2.70 -8.10
CA LEU A 51 0.93 -1.56 -8.79
C LEU A 51 -0.58 -1.75 -8.96
N ARG A 52 -1.03 -2.97 -9.25
CA ARG A 52 -2.46 -3.27 -9.35
C ARG A 52 -3.15 -3.14 -8.01
N GLU A 53 -2.57 -3.73 -6.96
CA GLU A 53 -3.13 -3.65 -5.61
C GLU A 53 -3.15 -2.20 -5.12
N LEU A 54 -2.12 -1.41 -5.42
CA LEU A 54 -2.09 0.01 -5.07
C LEU A 54 -3.27 0.76 -5.69
N GLU A 55 -3.55 0.54 -6.97
CA GLU A 55 -4.69 1.16 -7.64
C GLU A 55 -6.02 0.69 -7.05
N GLU A 56 -6.20 -0.62 -6.89
CA GLU A 56 -7.43 -1.20 -6.35
C GLU A 56 -7.68 -0.74 -4.90
N GLU A 57 -6.69 -0.83 -4.04
CA GLU A 57 -6.84 -0.52 -2.61
C GLU A 57 -6.91 0.97 -2.30
N THR A 58 -6.50 1.83 -3.23
CA THR A 58 -6.71 3.28 -3.12
C THR A 58 -7.91 3.77 -3.93
N ARG A 59 -8.80 2.88 -4.35
CA ARG A 59 -10.01 3.18 -5.12
C ARG A 59 -9.73 3.91 -6.44
N GLY A 60 -8.61 3.59 -7.08
CA GLY A 60 -8.18 4.21 -8.32
C GLY A 60 -7.55 5.60 -8.17
N VAL A 61 -7.44 6.10 -6.93
CA VAL A 61 -6.92 7.45 -6.68
C VAL A 61 -5.42 7.53 -6.94
N ILE A 62 -4.68 6.47 -6.63
CA ILE A 62 -3.24 6.40 -6.87
C ILE A 62 -2.98 5.30 -7.89
N SER A 63 -2.50 5.71 -9.06
CA SER A 63 -2.13 4.81 -10.16
C SER A 63 -0.73 5.17 -10.61
N LEU A 64 0.24 4.32 -10.27
CA LEU A 64 1.63 4.46 -10.68
C LEU A 64 1.89 3.50 -11.83
N LYS A 65 2.45 4.00 -12.94
CA LYS A 65 2.72 3.18 -14.13
C LYS A 65 4.17 2.77 -14.26
N LYS A 66 5.08 3.70 -14.00
CA LYS A 66 6.52 3.50 -14.03
C LYS A 66 7.15 4.39 -12.96
N GLY A 67 8.27 3.94 -12.44
CA GLY A 67 9.02 4.73 -11.50
C GLY A 67 10.15 3.92 -10.89
N GLN A 68 11.03 4.62 -10.24
CA GLN A 68 12.09 3.99 -9.49
C GLN A 68 11.54 3.54 -8.14
N TYR A 69 12.00 2.40 -7.70
CA TYR A 69 11.60 1.81 -6.44
C TYR A 69 12.79 1.08 -5.83
N SER A 70 12.73 0.90 -4.53
CA SER A 70 13.55 -0.06 -3.82
C SER A 70 12.67 -1.21 -3.36
N ASP A 71 13.22 -2.42 -3.31
CA ASP A 71 12.46 -3.58 -2.90
C ASP A 71 13.23 -4.51 -1.99
N PHE A 72 12.50 -5.28 -1.24
CA PHE A 72 12.99 -6.40 -0.45
C PHE A 72 11.88 -7.43 -0.29
N LYS A 73 12.21 -8.60 0.22
CA LYS A 73 11.22 -9.65 0.43
C LYS A 73 11.43 -10.37 1.75
N PHE A 74 10.35 -10.96 2.25
CA PHE A 74 10.37 -11.82 3.41
C PHE A 74 9.36 -12.96 3.26
N ILE A 75 9.54 -14.00 4.06
CA ILE A 75 8.67 -15.20 4.01
C ILE A 75 8.02 -15.38 5.37
N VAL A 76 6.72 -15.65 5.36
CA VAL A 76 5.92 -15.99 6.54
C VAL A 76 5.32 -17.38 6.33
N LYS A 77 5.43 -18.24 7.32
CA LYS A 77 4.74 -19.53 7.29
C LYS A 77 3.27 -19.34 7.64
N GLU A 78 2.39 -19.66 6.70
CA GLU A 78 0.94 -19.60 6.91
C GLU A 78 0.44 -20.83 7.67
N SER A 79 0.94 -22.00 7.28
CA SER A 79 0.64 -23.31 7.88
C SER A 79 1.76 -24.28 7.53
N PRO A 80 1.78 -25.50 8.11
CA PRO A 80 2.79 -26.50 7.72
C PRO A 80 2.77 -26.73 6.21
N GLY A 81 3.93 -26.55 5.57
CA GLY A 81 4.11 -26.75 4.13
C GLY A 81 3.57 -25.61 3.25
N VAL A 82 3.10 -24.51 3.83
CA VAL A 82 2.62 -23.34 3.06
C VAL A 82 3.36 -22.10 3.49
N ASP A 83 4.17 -21.56 2.60
CA ASP A 83 4.92 -20.32 2.77
C ASP A 83 4.27 -19.18 1.99
N LEU A 84 4.20 -18.00 2.60
CA LEU A 84 3.82 -16.77 1.95
C LEU A 84 5.09 -15.95 1.70
N GLU A 85 5.42 -15.71 0.45
CA GLU A 85 6.49 -14.80 0.07
C GLU A 85 5.91 -13.42 -0.22
N TYR A 86 6.36 -12.44 0.56
CA TYR A 86 5.97 -11.04 0.39
C TYR A 86 7.09 -10.29 -0.30
N ASN A 87 6.76 -9.67 -1.43
CA ASN A 87 7.64 -8.76 -2.14
C ASN A 87 7.20 -7.33 -1.80
N VAL A 88 8.06 -6.57 -1.13
CA VAL A 88 7.78 -5.20 -0.69
C VAL A 88 8.43 -4.22 -1.65
N PHE A 89 7.63 -3.33 -2.22
CA PHE A 89 8.07 -2.29 -3.13
C PHE A 89 7.84 -0.92 -2.50
N ILE A 90 8.93 -0.17 -2.33
CA ILE A 90 8.87 1.18 -1.78
C ILE A 90 9.03 2.14 -2.95
N PHE A 91 7.97 2.92 -3.20
CA PHE A 91 7.91 3.89 -4.27
C PHE A 91 8.11 5.28 -3.69
N PHE A 92 9.07 6.03 -4.23
CA PHE A 92 9.17 7.44 -3.90
C PHE A 92 8.16 8.24 -4.74
N VAL A 93 7.29 9.01 -4.08
CA VAL A 93 6.33 9.91 -4.72
C VAL A 93 6.52 11.32 -4.16
N ASP A 94 6.56 12.29 -5.05
CA ASP A 94 6.78 13.68 -4.67
C ASP A 94 5.44 14.41 -4.50
N TYR A 95 4.75 14.10 -3.38
CA TYR A 95 3.48 14.70 -3.04
C TYR A 95 3.66 15.79 -2.00
N THR A 96 3.26 17.03 -2.33
CA THR A 96 3.17 18.10 -1.34
C THR A 96 2.12 17.79 -0.29
N PRO A 97 2.16 18.42 0.90
CA PRO A 97 1.09 18.24 1.90
C PRO A 97 -0.31 18.53 1.35
N GLN A 98 -0.44 19.51 0.45
CA GLN A 98 -1.71 19.82 -0.21
C GLN A 98 -2.17 18.70 -1.13
N GLN A 99 -1.25 18.12 -1.91
CA GLN A 99 -1.55 16.98 -2.77
C GLN A 99 -1.93 15.75 -1.95
N GLN A 100 -1.27 15.50 -0.83
CA GLN A 100 -1.62 14.42 0.10
C GLN A 100 -3.07 14.58 0.58
N THR A 101 -3.44 15.77 1.04
CA THR A 101 -4.80 16.08 1.49
C THR A 101 -5.81 15.88 0.36
N GLU A 102 -5.48 16.32 -0.83
CA GLU A 102 -6.36 16.18 -2.01
C GLU A 102 -6.58 14.71 -2.39
N LEU A 103 -5.53 13.89 -2.34
CA LEU A 103 -5.64 12.45 -2.61
C LEU A 103 -6.51 11.75 -1.58
N VAL A 104 -6.39 12.09 -0.31
CA VAL A 104 -7.26 11.55 0.75
C VAL A 104 -8.71 11.98 0.53
N ARG A 105 -8.95 13.23 0.14
CA ARG A 105 -10.28 13.72 -0.20
C ARG A 105 -10.89 12.93 -1.37
N LYS A 106 -10.12 12.71 -2.43
CA LYS A 106 -10.56 11.91 -3.58
C LYS A 106 -10.91 10.47 -3.18
N PHE A 107 -10.12 9.87 -2.31
CA PHE A 107 -10.42 8.54 -1.79
C PHE A 107 -11.77 8.53 -1.06
N ASN A 108 -12.02 9.51 -0.21
CA ASN A 108 -13.29 9.62 0.51
C ASN A 108 -14.48 9.85 -0.43
N ASP A 109 -14.30 10.64 -1.47
CA ASP A 109 -15.33 10.86 -2.50
C ASP A 109 -15.67 9.56 -3.22
N GLU A 110 -14.67 8.78 -3.63
CA GLU A 110 -14.88 7.49 -4.28
C GLU A 110 -15.57 6.48 -3.35
N LYS A 111 -15.22 6.50 -2.06
CA LYS A 111 -15.88 5.68 -1.04
C LYS A 111 -17.38 6.03 -0.94
N GLN A 112 -17.72 7.31 -0.90
CA GLN A 112 -19.10 7.76 -0.84
C GLN A 112 -19.89 7.36 -2.08
N LYS A 113 -19.30 7.48 -3.27
CA LYS A 113 -19.92 7.02 -4.53
C LYS A 113 -20.23 5.53 -4.49
N THR A 114 -19.29 4.72 -3.99
CA THR A 114 -19.49 3.27 -3.84
C THR A 114 -20.61 2.97 -2.85
N ASN A 115 -20.64 3.65 -1.71
CA ASN A 115 -21.70 3.47 -0.70
C ASN A 115 -23.08 3.83 -1.26
N LEU A 116 -23.19 4.89 -2.06
CA LEU A 116 -24.42 5.28 -2.72
C LEU A 116 -24.88 4.19 -3.72
N LYS A 117 -23.97 3.65 -4.52
CA LYS A 117 -24.28 2.52 -5.42
C LYS A 117 -24.79 1.30 -4.67
N LYS A 118 -24.22 0.99 -3.52
CA LYS A 118 -24.71 -0.11 -2.65
C LYS A 118 -26.14 0.12 -2.20
N ILE A 119 -26.47 1.33 -1.74
CA ILE A 119 -27.82 1.71 -1.31
C ILE A 119 -28.80 1.60 -2.48
N GLN A 120 -28.40 2.03 -3.66
CA GLN A 120 -29.23 2.00 -4.88
C GLN A 120 -29.20 0.64 -5.57
N LYS A 121 -28.51 -0.36 -5.03
CA LYS A 121 -28.33 -1.70 -5.60
C LYS A 121 -27.74 -1.67 -7.01
N GLN A 122 -26.84 -0.73 -7.28
CA GLN A 122 -26.13 -0.59 -8.53
C GLN A 122 -24.80 -1.35 -8.51
N PRO A 123 -24.28 -1.81 -9.65
CA PRO A 123 -22.97 -2.48 -9.73
C PRO A 123 -21.84 -1.57 -9.30
N TYR A 124 -20.86 -2.14 -8.60
CA TYR A 124 -19.62 -1.47 -8.22
C TYR A 124 -18.45 -2.47 -8.25
N LYS A 125 -17.22 -1.96 -8.31
CA LYS A 125 -16.02 -2.80 -8.31
C LYS A 125 -15.68 -3.22 -6.88
N ARG A 126 -15.86 -4.49 -6.55
CA ARG A 126 -15.59 -5.02 -5.21
C ARG A 126 -14.13 -4.89 -4.81
N THR A 127 -13.20 -5.04 -5.75
CA THR A 127 -11.76 -4.89 -5.48
C THR A 127 -11.38 -3.45 -5.09
N TYR A 128 -12.22 -2.47 -5.43
CA TYR A 128 -12.04 -1.07 -5.04
C TYR A 128 -12.71 -0.74 -3.69
N ASP A 129 -13.36 -1.70 -3.04
CA ASP A 129 -14.13 -1.49 -1.81
C ASP A 129 -13.56 -2.28 -0.61
N GLU A 130 -12.26 -2.54 -0.64
CA GLU A 130 -11.61 -3.32 0.42
C GLU A 130 -11.19 -2.45 1.62
N ASN A 131 -10.86 -1.18 1.39
CA ASN A 131 -10.44 -0.25 2.42
C ASN A 131 -11.43 0.89 2.60
N ASP A 132 -11.61 1.34 3.86
CA ASP A 132 -12.50 2.46 4.18
C ASP A 132 -11.77 3.76 4.53
N PHE A 133 -10.47 3.71 4.78
CA PHE A 133 -9.64 4.89 4.97
C PHE A 133 -8.30 4.76 4.28
N MET A 134 -7.75 5.91 3.87
CA MET A 134 -6.42 6.07 3.33
C MET A 134 -5.78 7.29 4.01
N ASN A 135 -4.49 7.20 4.32
CA ASN A 135 -3.77 8.31 4.92
C ASN A 135 -2.31 8.35 4.47
N PHE A 136 -1.68 9.51 4.61
CA PHE A 136 -0.24 9.68 4.52
C PHE A 136 0.24 10.05 5.92
N GLU A 137 1.05 9.20 6.54
CA GLU A 137 1.42 9.40 7.93
C GLU A 137 2.87 8.97 8.22
N THR A 138 3.44 9.56 9.26
CA THR A 138 4.74 9.15 9.78
C THR A 138 4.60 7.79 10.47
N LEU A 139 5.73 7.10 10.69
CA LEU A 139 5.72 5.86 11.45
C LEU A 139 5.23 6.06 12.89
N THR A 140 5.56 7.19 13.50
CA THR A 140 5.08 7.54 14.85
C THR A 140 3.56 7.59 14.88
N GLU A 141 2.94 8.29 13.92
CA GLU A 141 1.48 8.35 13.79
C GLU A 141 0.86 6.98 13.50
N PHE A 142 1.48 6.22 12.58
CA PHE A 142 1.02 4.88 12.22
C PHE A 142 1.06 3.92 13.42
N ASN A 143 2.10 4.00 14.25
CA ASN A 143 2.28 3.12 15.41
C ASN A 143 1.28 3.41 16.55
N THR A 144 0.52 4.49 16.49
CA THR A 144 -0.59 4.75 17.44
C THR A 144 -1.87 4.03 17.07
N LYS A 145 -1.94 3.43 15.90
CA LYS A 145 -3.16 2.81 15.35
C LYS A 145 -3.13 1.30 15.51
N LYS A 146 -4.31 0.70 15.51
CA LYS A 146 -4.44 -0.76 15.48
C LYS A 146 -3.98 -1.26 14.12
N GLN A 147 -2.86 -1.97 14.09
CA GLN A 147 -2.25 -2.51 12.88
C GLN A 147 -2.56 -3.99 12.71
N TRP A 148 -2.53 -4.46 11.46
CA TRP A 148 -2.45 -5.89 11.21
C TRP A 148 -1.03 -6.38 11.50
N ASP A 149 -0.77 -6.65 12.77
CA ASP A 149 0.56 -6.88 13.34
C ASP A 149 1.37 -7.94 12.62
N ARG A 150 0.74 -9.05 12.24
CA ARG A 150 1.43 -10.16 11.59
C ARG A 150 2.23 -9.73 10.36
N ILE A 151 1.68 -8.79 9.57
CA ILE A 151 2.32 -8.34 8.33
C ILE A 151 3.12 -7.07 8.57
N VAL A 152 2.52 -6.09 9.25
CA VAL A 152 3.15 -4.78 9.48
C VAL A 152 4.46 -4.93 10.27
N LYS A 153 4.50 -5.78 11.29
CA LYS A 153 5.72 -6.03 12.07
C LYS A 153 6.84 -6.65 11.24
N ASN A 154 6.52 -7.53 10.30
CA ASN A 154 7.53 -8.11 9.40
C ASN A 154 8.15 -7.06 8.46
N VAL A 155 7.41 -6.00 8.14
CA VAL A 155 7.94 -4.87 7.36
C VAL A 155 8.74 -3.94 8.27
N LEU A 156 8.15 -3.47 9.37
CA LEU A 156 8.74 -2.44 10.24
C LEU A 156 9.94 -2.92 11.03
N ASN A 157 10.03 -4.23 11.32
CA ASN A 157 11.17 -4.81 12.03
C ASN A 157 12.27 -5.30 11.08
N ASN A 158 12.08 -5.16 9.77
CA ASN A 158 13.08 -5.58 8.80
C ASN A 158 14.06 -4.43 8.53
N PRO A 159 15.37 -4.62 8.78
CA PRO A 159 16.37 -3.56 8.51
C PRO A 159 16.39 -3.10 7.06
N GLU A 160 16.04 -3.98 6.11
CA GLU A 160 16.01 -3.63 4.69
C GLU A 160 14.96 -2.57 4.36
N PHE A 161 13.86 -2.50 5.12
CA PHE A 161 12.84 -1.46 4.96
C PHE A 161 13.46 -0.06 5.15
N TYR A 162 14.22 0.12 6.21
CA TYR A 162 14.89 1.39 6.52
C TYR A 162 16.05 1.68 5.57
N ALA A 163 16.80 0.66 5.17
CA ALA A 163 17.86 0.79 4.18
C ALA A 163 17.30 1.25 2.84
N CYS A 164 16.16 0.71 2.39
CA CYS A 164 15.47 1.13 1.18
C CYS A 164 15.07 2.61 1.24
N ILE A 165 14.48 3.05 2.35
CA ILE A 165 14.05 4.44 2.54
C ILE A 165 15.27 5.38 2.52
N THR A 166 16.34 5.02 3.21
CA THR A 166 17.58 5.82 3.27
C THR A 166 18.25 5.92 1.90
N SER A 167 18.18 4.87 1.08
CA SER A 167 18.76 4.86 -0.26
C SER A 167 17.98 5.66 -1.28
N LEU A 168 16.72 6.00 -1.00
CA LEU A 168 15.89 6.79 -1.93
C LEU A 168 16.43 8.20 -2.06
N ASN A 169 16.78 8.58 -3.29
CA ASN A 169 17.17 9.94 -3.62
C ASN A 169 15.93 10.69 -4.11
N ARG A 170 15.41 11.58 -3.27
CA ARG A 170 14.19 12.36 -3.56
C ARG A 170 14.22 13.10 -4.89
N LYS A 171 15.41 13.47 -5.37
CA LYS A 171 15.57 14.20 -6.64
C LYS A 171 15.46 13.29 -7.87
N THR A 172 15.77 12.01 -7.74
CA THR A 172 15.82 11.06 -8.86
C THR A 172 14.60 10.14 -8.92
N PHE A 173 13.82 10.02 -7.85
CA PHE A 173 12.70 9.09 -7.73
C PHE A 173 11.33 9.78 -7.73
N SER A 174 11.12 10.71 -8.64
CA SER A 174 9.81 11.33 -8.82
C SER A 174 8.95 10.43 -9.72
N ILE A 175 7.92 9.83 -9.15
CA ILE A 175 6.92 9.05 -9.89
C ILE A 175 5.68 9.94 -10.06
N LYS A 176 5.40 10.29 -11.30
CA LYS A 176 4.22 11.10 -11.63
C LYS A 176 3.05 10.23 -12.05
#